data_2e386549e17324f3eceb67c4bde7d3dd
#
_entry.id   2e386549e17324f3eceb67c4bde7d3dd
#
_cell.length_a   1.000
_cell.length_b   1.000
_cell.length_c   1.000
_cell.angle_alpha   90.00
_cell.angle_beta   90.00
_cell.angle_gamma   90.00
#
_symmetry.space_group_name_H-M   'P 1'
#
loop_
_entity.id
_entity.type
_entity.pdbx_description
1 polymer ?
#
loop_
_entity_poly.entity_id
_entity_poly.type
_entity_poly.pdbx_seq_one_letter_code
_entity_poly.pdbx_strand_id
1 'polypeptide(L)'
;MKLSEVMTSRPACCTPDTPLQEVAHLMVAHDCGEIPVCDAKGQPVGVVTDRDITVRTVAQGLNPLEKKARDVMSSPCHTVDEDCSLGDCCERMESLQLRRMLVVDGNGRLCGIVALADVALHAGKKDTGALVQDVSKPGLRREPVNV
;
A
#
# COMPACT_ATOMS: atom_id res chain seq x y z
N MET A 1 13.40 13.85 10.37
CA MET A 1 11.94 13.99 10.19
C MET A 1 11.29 12.63 10.41
N LYS A 2 10.27 12.61 11.26
CA LYS A 2 9.54 11.38 11.57
C LYS A 2 8.47 11.10 10.51
N LEU A 3 8.15 9.82 10.31
CA LEU A 3 7.11 9.43 9.37
C LEU A 3 5.75 10.03 9.72
N SER A 4 5.42 10.15 10.99
CA SER A 4 4.16 10.72 11.44
C SER A 4 3.94 12.17 10.96
N GLU A 5 5.01 12.87 10.62
CA GLU A 5 4.94 14.26 10.12
C GLU A 5 4.63 14.34 8.62
N VAL A 6 4.86 13.26 7.87
CA VAL A 6 4.74 13.27 6.40
C VAL A 6 3.72 12.26 5.87
N MET A 7 3.39 11.24 6.64
CA MET A 7 2.44 10.20 6.22
C MET A 7 1.01 10.72 6.15
N THR A 8 0.19 10.06 5.33
CA THR A 8 -1.26 10.20 5.42
C THR A 8 -1.70 9.39 6.63
N SER A 9 -2.23 10.07 7.64
CA SER A 9 -2.73 9.43 8.87
C SER A 9 -4.12 8.84 8.65
N ARG A 10 -4.41 7.75 9.36
CA ARG A 10 -5.69 7.06 9.30
C ARG A 10 -6.13 6.76 7.86
N PRO A 11 -5.30 6.04 7.10
CA PRO A 11 -5.66 5.72 5.72
C PRO A 11 -6.95 4.88 5.69
N ALA A 12 -7.71 5.04 4.61
CA ALA A 12 -8.84 4.15 4.38
C ALA A 12 -8.34 2.72 4.31
N CYS A 13 -9.03 1.80 4.95
CA CYS A 13 -8.68 0.38 4.94
C CYS A 13 -9.95 -0.47 4.84
N CYS A 14 -9.76 -1.73 4.51
CA CYS A 14 -10.83 -2.71 4.42
C CYS A 14 -10.41 -4.00 5.15
N THR A 15 -11.29 -4.98 5.16
CA THR A 15 -11.00 -6.31 5.69
C THR A 15 -10.91 -7.31 4.54
N PRO A 16 -10.37 -8.52 4.75
CA PRO A 16 -10.34 -9.55 3.71
C PRO A 16 -11.71 -9.90 3.13
N ASP A 17 -12.77 -9.76 3.92
CA ASP A 17 -14.14 -10.07 3.50
C ASP A 17 -14.89 -8.90 2.87
N THR A 18 -14.29 -7.73 2.80
CA THR A 18 -14.92 -6.56 2.17
C THR A 18 -15.17 -6.83 0.69
N PRO A 19 -16.41 -6.63 0.20
CA PRO A 19 -16.72 -6.76 -1.22
C PRO A 19 -15.82 -5.85 -2.06
N LEU A 20 -15.36 -6.35 -3.19
CA LEU A 20 -14.42 -5.62 -4.03
C LEU A 20 -15.01 -4.30 -4.56
N GLN A 21 -16.31 -4.25 -4.81
CA GLN A 21 -16.99 -3.02 -5.19
C GLN A 21 -16.84 -1.94 -4.11
N GLU A 22 -16.95 -2.32 -2.84
CA GLU A 22 -16.77 -1.40 -1.71
C GLU A 22 -15.32 -0.91 -1.62
N VAL A 23 -14.34 -1.78 -1.88
CA VAL A 23 -12.94 -1.39 -1.97
C VAL A 23 -12.73 -0.33 -3.06
N ALA A 24 -13.33 -0.55 -4.23
CA ALA A 24 -13.29 0.42 -5.33
C ALA A 24 -13.94 1.76 -4.95
N HIS A 25 -15.05 1.74 -4.23
CA HIS A 25 -15.70 2.95 -3.71
C HIS A 25 -14.78 3.72 -2.74
N LEU A 26 -14.02 3.01 -1.91
CA LEU A 26 -13.03 3.66 -1.04
C LEU A 26 -11.96 4.38 -1.85
N MET A 27 -11.53 3.80 -2.97
CA MET A 27 -10.57 4.44 -3.88
C MET A 27 -11.13 5.73 -4.46
N VAL A 28 -12.41 5.74 -4.85
CA VAL A 28 -13.09 6.94 -5.35
C VAL A 28 -13.20 7.99 -4.25
N ALA A 29 -13.66 7.60 -3.06
CA ALA A 29 -13.91 8.52 -1.95
C ALA A 29 -12.63 9.18 -1.43
N HIS A 30 -11.50 8.48 -1.47
CA HIS A 30 -10.23 8.94 -0.95
C HIS A 30 -9.22 9.33 -2.04
N ASP A 31 -9.64 9.29 -3.31
CA ASP A 31 -8.80 9.62 -4.47
C ASP A 31 -7.44 8.90 -4.40
N CYS A 32 -7.48 7.59 -4.25
CA CYS A 32 -6.28 6.77 -4.13
C CYS A 32 -6.41 5.47 -4.92
N GLY A 33 -5.29 4.86 -5.26
CA GLY A 33 -5.23 3.61 -6.01
C GLY A 33 -4.80 2.40 -5.19
N GLU A 34 -4.69 2.54 -3.87
CA GLU A 34 -4.28 1.44 -2.99
C GLU A 34 -5.05 1.50 -1.67
N ILE A 35 -5.64 0.39 -1.30
CA ILE A 35 -6.37 0.25 -0.03
C ILE A 35 -5.71 -0.87 0.78
N PRO A 36 -5.20 -0.57 1.98
CA PRO A 36 -4.72 -1.60 2.89
C PRO A 36 -5.84 -2.53 3.35
N VAL A 37 -5.50 -3.79 3.51
CA VAL A 37 -6.40 -4.82 4.05
C VAL A 37 -5.92 -5.16 5.44
N CYS A 38 -6.78 -5.02 6.43
CA CYS A 38 -6.44 -5.27 7.84
C CYS A 38 -7.30 -6.38 8.42
N ASP A 39 -6.74 -7.10 9.40
CA ASP A 39 -7.47 -8.10 10.17
C ASP A 39 -8.36 -7.44 11.25
N ALA A 40 -9.03 -8.26 12.05
CA ALA A 40 -9.92 -7.79 13.12
C ALA A 40 -9.17 -6.98 14.20
N LYS A 41 -7.86 -7.13 14.31
CA LYS A 41 -7.03 -6.38 15.26
C LYS A 41 -6.48 -5.07 14.68
N GLY A 42 -6.78 -4.78 13.42
CA GLY A 42 -6.26 -3.60 12.73
C GLY A 42 -4.86 -3.76 12.18
N GLN A 43 -4.34 -4.98 12.16
CA GLN A 43 -3.01 -5.27 11.62
C GLN A 43 -3.08 -5.49 10.11
N PRO A 44 -2.20 -4.85 9.31
CA PRO A 44 -2.20 -5.04 7.86
C PRO A 44 -1.85 -6.48 7.49
N VAL A 45 -2.65 -7.07 6.60
CA VAL A 45 -2.43 -8.43 6.08
C VAL A 45 -2.22 -8.45 4.58
N GLY A 46 -2.48 -7.35 3.90
CA GLY A 46 -2.29 -7.22 2.46
C GLY A 46 -2.68 -5.84 1.97
N VAL A 47 -2.61 -5.66 0.67
CA VAL A 47 -3.03 -4.44 -0.01
C VAL A 47 -3.79 -4.80 -1.28
N VAL A 48 -4.76 -3.96 -1.65
CA VAL A 48 -5.46 -4.04 -2.93
C VAL A 48 -5.20 -2.75 -3.70
N THR A 49 -4.67 -2.88 -4.91
CA THR A 49 -4.51 -1.75 -5.82
C THR A 49 -5.57 -1.79 -6.91
N ASP A 50 -5.80 -0.68 -7.58
CA ASP A 50 -6.66 -0.61 -8.76
C ASP A 50 -6.16 -1.55 -9.87
N ARG A 51 -4.84 -1.68 -10.01
CA ARG A 51 -4.25 -2.66 -10.93
C ARG A 51 -4.58 -4.09 -10.52
N ASP A 52 -4.50 -4.44 -9.23
CA ASP A 52 -4.87 -5.77 -8.74
C ASP A 52 -6.30 -6.13 -9.13
N ILE A 53 -7.23 -5.19 -8.96
CA ILE A 53 -8.64 -5.41 -9.33
C ILE A 53 -8.75 -5.73 -10.81
N THR A 54 -8.13 -4.93 -11.67
CA THR A 54 -8.20 -5.12 -13.12
C THR A 54 -7.56 -6.42 -13.57
N VAL A 55 -6.34 -6.69 -13.10
CA VAL A 55 -5.52 -7.81 -13.60
C VAL A 55 -6.00 -9.16 -13.05
N ARG A 56 -6.52 -9.16 -11.83
CA ARG A 56 -6.91 -10.39 -11.14
C ARG A 56 -8.40 -10.70 -11.22
N THR A 57 -9.19 -9.82 -11.82
CA THR A 57 -10.60 -10.09 -12.10
C THR A 57 -10.90 -9.95 -13.58
N VAL A 58 -10.96 -8.74 -14.11
CA VAL A 58 -11.35 -8.47 -15.50
C VAL A 58 -10.48 -9.24 -16.50
N ALA A 59 -9.16 -9.18 -16.33
CA ALA A 59 -8.23 -9.88 -17.23
C ALA A 59 -8.35 -11.41 -17.15
N GLN A 60 -8.88 -11.94 -16.05
CA GLN A 60 -9.10 -13.37 -15.85
C GLN A 60 -10.51 -13.82 -16.28
N GLY A 61 -11.33 -12.90 -16.79
CA GLY A 61 -12.71 -13.20 -17.17
C GLY A 61 -13.64 -13.39 -15.96
N LEU A 62 -13.24 -12.90 -14.78
CA LEU A 62 -14.03 -13.01 -13.56
C LEU A 62 -14.86 -11.74 -13.35
N ASN A 63 -16.00 -11.88 -12.69
CA ASN A 63 -16.85 -10.75 -12.35
C ASN A 63 -16.35 -10.10 -11.05
N PRO A 64 -15.80 -8.87 -11.10
CA PRO A 64 -15.32 -8.19 -9.88
C PRO A 64 -16.41 -7.96 -8.84
N LEU A 65 -17.67 -7.88 -9.24
CA LEU A 65 -18.80 -7.68 -8.32
C LEU A 65 -19.10 -8.91 -7.44
N GLU A 66 -18.53 -10.06 -7.76
CA GLU A 66 -18.67 -11.30 -6.99
C GLU A 66 -17.45 -11.61 -6.14
N LYS A 67 -16.46 -10.70 -6.11
CA LYS A 67 -15.19 -10.92 -5.43
C LYS A 67 -15.06 -10.07 -4.17
N LYS A 68 -14.17 -10.53 -3.27
CA LYS A 68 -13.80 -9.86 -2.02
C LYS A 68 -12.35 -9.40 -2.09
N ALA A 69 -11.95 -8.55 -1.17
CA ALA A 69 -10.57 -8.07 -1.07
C ALA A 69 -9.57 -9.24 -1.04
N ARG A 70 -9.86 -10.30 -0.29
CA ARG A 70 -8.98 -11.49 -0.19
C ARG A 70 -8.68 -12.14 -1.52
N ASP A 71 -9.61 -12.06 -2.47
CA ASP A 71 -9.48 -12.73 -3.76
C ASP A 71 -8.46 -12.07 -4.68
N VAL A 72 -8.14 -10.81 -4.44
CA VAL A 72 -7.26 -10.01 -5.32
C VAL A 72 -6.10 -9.36 -4.60
N MET A 73 -6.09 -9.31 -3.27
CA MET A 73 -5.04 -8.64 -2.51
C MET A 73 -3.65 -9.24 -2.74
N SER A 74 -2.63 -8.41 -2.62
CA SER A 74 -1.23 -8.82 -2.59
C SER A 74 -0.78 -8.97 -1.15
N SER A 75 -0.02 -10.04 -0.85
CA SER A 75 0.46 -10.37 0.48
C SER A 75 1.80 -11.11 0.37
N PRO A 76 2.67 -11.06 1.39
CA PRO A 76 2.55 -10.21 2.56
C PRO A 76 2.70 -8.72 2.21
N CYS A 77 2.18 -7.85 3.07
CA CYS A 77 2.45 -6.42 2.95
C CYS A 77 3.69 -6.05 3.76
N HIS A 78 4.38 -5.02 3.28
CA HIS A 78 5.57 -4.49 3.95
C HIS A 78 5.19 -3.28 4.78
N THR A 79 5.68 -3.24 6.01
CA THR A 79 5.37 -2.17 6.96
C THR A 79 6.63 -1.60 7.56
N VAL A 80 6.54 -0.36 8.04
CA VAL A 80 7.54 0.27 8.90
C VAL A 80 6.87 0.81 10.15
N ASP A 81 7.64 0.95 11.20
CA ASP A 81 7.17 1.51 12.46
C ASP A 81 6.97 3.03 12.33
N GLU A 82 5.98 3.58 13.03
CA GLU A 82 5.72 5.02 13.01
C GLU A 82 6.90 5.85 13.53
N ASP A 83 7.75 5.26 14.37
CA ASP A 83 8.96 5.90 14.89
C ASP A 83 10.15 5.85 13.93
N CYS A 84 10.00 5.16 12.80
CA CYS A 84 11.01 5.11 11.75
C CYS A 84 11.26 6.51 11.18
N SER A 85 12.50 6.80 10.84
CA SER A 85 12.82 8.06 10.15
C SER A 85 12.36 8.02 8.69
N LEU A 86 12.13 9.18 8.09
CA LEU A 86 11.82 9.27 6.66
C LEU A 86 12.95 8.66 5.81
N GLY A 87 14.21 8.89 6.21
CA GLY A 87 15.37 8.32 5.52
C GLY A 87 15.36 6.79 5.51
N ASP A 88 15.14 6.18 6.66
CA ASP A 88 15.08 4.71 6.78
C ASP A 88 13.90 4.12 5.99
N CYS A 89 12.77 4.81 6.00
CA CYS A 89 11.61 4.43 5.20
C CYS A 89 11.95 4.46 3.70
N CYS A 90 12.61 5.51 3.24
CA CYS A 90 13.03 5.62 1.84
C CYS A 90 13.99 4.49 1.44
N GLU A 91 14.98 4.18 2.27
CA GLU A 91 15.91 3.08 2.02
C GLU A 91 15.16 1.75 1.87
N ARG A 92 14.16 1.54 2.72
CA ARG A 92 13.35 0.32 2.67
C ARG A 92 12.47 0.28 1.41
N MET A 93 11.89 1.41 1.02
CA MET A 93 11.14 1.51 -0.24
C MET A 93 12.04 1.22 -1.44
N GLU A 94 13.26 1.76 -1.44
CA GLU A 94 14.26 1.53 -2.49
C GLU A 94 14.63 0.04 -2.59
N SER A 95 14.97 -0.59 -1.47
CA SER A 95 15.39 -1.98 -1.45
C SER A 95 14.28 -2.95 -1.84
N LEU A 96 13.04 -2.63 -1.52
CA LEU A 96 11.87 -3.45 -1.85
C LEU A 96 11.18 -3.02 -3.15
N GLN A 97 11.65 -1.95 -3.78
CA GLN A 97 11.08 -1.35 -5.00
C GLN A 97 9.59 -1.03 -4.84
N LEU A 98 9.23 -0.45 -3.70
CA LEU A 98 7.86 -0.07 -3.37
C LEU A 98 7.63 1.42 -3.55
N ARG A 99 6.46 1.77 -4.09
CA ARG A 99 6.03 3.17 -4.28
C ARG A 99 5.23 3.69 -3.09
N ARG A 100 4.84 2.81 -2.19
CA ARG A 100 4.10 3.11 -0.96
C ARG A 100 4.58 2.19 0.15
N MET A 101 4.49 2.68 1.37
CA MET A 101 4.84 1.91 2.55
C MET A 101 3.76 2.11 3.60
N LEU A 102 3.28 1.01 4.16
CA LEU A 102 2.34 1.05 5.27
C LEU A 102 3.08 1.34 6.58
N VAL A 103 2.49 2.16 7.41
CA VAL A 103 3.06 2.54 8.70
C VAL A 103 2.20 1.95 9.81
N VAL A 104 2.84 1.29 10.77
CA VAL A 104 2.16 0.69 11.92
C VAL A 104 2.63 1.33 13.22
N ASP A 105 1.75 1.32 14.21
CA ASP A 105 2.06 1.77 15.57
C ASP A 105 2.76 0.69 16.39
N GLY A 106 3.02 0.97 17.66
CA GLY A 106 3.69 0.04 18.58
C GLY A 106 2.94 -1.27 18.83
N ASN A 107 1.65 -1.34 18.48
CA ASN A 107 0.82 -2.54 18.58
C ASN A 107 0.68 -3.28 17.24
N GLY A 108 1.40 -2.82 16.22
CA GLY A 108 1.32 -3.41 14.87
C GLY A 108 0.07 -3.01 14.09
N ARG A 109 -0.70 -2.03 14.57
CA ARG A 109 -1.91 -1.56 13.90
C ARG A 109 -1.57 -0.53 12.83
N LEU A 110 -2.28 -0.58 11.73
CA LEU A 110 -2.14 0.42 10.67
C LEU A 110 -2.46 1.81 11.20
N CYS A 111 -1.52 2.75 11.07
CA CYS A 111 -1.71 4.14 11.49
C CYS A 111 -1.42 5.15 10.38
N GLY A 112 -0.79 4.74 9.30
CA GLY A 112 -0.46 5.65 8.22
C GLY A 112 -0.02 4.95 6.94
N ILE A 113 0.15 5.75 5.90
CA ILE A 113 0.72 5.31 4.63
C ILE A 113 1.62 6.42 4.08
N VAL A 114 2.80 6.04 3.58
CA VAL A 114 3.74 6.97 2.93
C VAL A 114 3.84 6.59 1.46
N ALA A 115 3.64 7.56 0.59
CA ALA A 115 3.76 7.39 -0.85
C ALA A 115 4.95 8.19 -1.39
N LEU A 116 5.37 7.87 -2.62
CA LEU A 116 6.39 8.65 -3.34
C LEU A 116 6.09 10.15 -3.32
N ALA A 117 4.81 10.53 -3.47
CA ALA A 117 4.40 11.93 -3.44
C ALA A 117 4.73 12.60 -2.10
N ASP A 118 4.54 11.89 -0.99
CA ASP A 118 4.88 12.42 0.33
C ASP A 118 6.37 12.65 0.47
N VAL A 119 7.17 11.74 -0.04
CA VAL A 119 8.63 11.88 -0.07
C VAL A 119 9.04 13.06 -0.94
N ALA A 120 8.44 13.20 -2.13
CA ALA A 120 8.75 14.28 -3.05
C ALA A 120 8.47 15.66 -2.47
N LEU A 121 7.47 15.77 -1.60
CA LEU A 121 7.10 17.04 -0.96
C LEU A 121 8.01 17.40 0.23
N HIS A 122 8.68 16.42 0.84
CA HIS A 122 9.39 16.61 2.11
C HIS A 122 10.88 16.26 2.06
N ALA A 123 11.33 15.43 1.12
CA ALA A 123 12.74 15.07 0.94
C ALA A 123 13.44 16.01 -0.05
N GLY A 124 14.77 16.01 -0.01
CA GLY A 124 15.58 16.72 -1.00
C GLY A 124 15.45 16.12 -2.40
N LYS A 125 15.72 16.93 -3.44
CA LYS A 125 15.61 16.49 -4.84
C LYS A 125 16.48 15.26 -5.15
N LYS A 126 17.68 15.18 -4.56
CA LYS A 126 18.60 14.06 -4.76
C LYS A 126 18.02 12.76 -4.20
N ASP A 127 17.51 12.79 -2.99
CA ASP A 127 16.93 11.61 -2.33
C ASP A 127 15.65 11.16 -3.01
N THR A 128 14.82 12.11 -3.42
CA THR A 128 13.60 11.84 -4.19
C THR A 128 13.95 11.23 -5.55
N GLY A 129 14.94 11.77 -6.25
CA GLY A 129 15.38 11.25 -7.54
C GLY A 129 15.93 9.82 -7.44
N ALA A 130 16.74 9.55 -6.43
CA ALA A 130 17.27 8.21 -6.17
C ALA A 130 16.15 7.21 -5.90
N LEU A 131 15.18 7.57 -5.06
CA LEU A 131 14.02 6.72 -4.77
C LEU A 131 13.21 6.43 -6.03
N VAL A 132 12.89 7.44 -6.83
CA VAL A 132 12.13 7.26 -8.08
C VAL A 132 12.87 6.33 -9.04
N GLN A 133 14.18 6.49 -9.18
CA GLN A 133 14.98 5.60 -10.03
C GLN A 133 14.91 4.16 -9.53
N ASP A 134 15.11 3.94 -8.25
CA ASP A 134 15.18 2.59 -7.68
C ASP A 134 13.84 1.86 -7.74
N VAL A 135 12.73 2.51 -7.41
CA VAL A 135 11.40 1.87 -7.47
C VAL A 135 10.91 1.67 -8.91
N SER A 136 11.50 2.37 -9.87
CA SER A 136 11.15 2.25 -11.30
C SER A 136 11.93 1.17 -12.03
N LYS A 137 12.97 0.61 -11.43
CA LYS A 137 13.73 -0.50 -12.03
C LYS A 137 12.85 -1.73 -12.18
N PRO A 138 13.05 -2.55 -13.23
CA PRO A 138 12.41 -3.85 -13.31
C PRO A 138 12.76 -4.69 -12.09
N GLY A 139 11.76 -5.22 -11.42
CA GLY A 139 11.93 -5.93 -10.17
C GLY A 139 11.01 -7.10 -10.02
N LEU A 140 10.93 -7.62 -8.80
CA LEU A 140 10.06 -8.73 -8.47
C LEU A 140 8.59 -8.32 -8.63
N ARG A 141 7.81 -9.16 -9.30
CA ARG A 141 6.37 -9.00 -9.35
C ARG A 141 5.79 -9.47 -8.02
N ARG A 142 4.80 -8.72 -7.53
CA ARG A 142 4.04 -9.17 -6.38
C ARG A 142 3.14 -10.34 -6.80
N GLU A 143 3.26 -11.44 -6.08
CA GLU A 143 2.41 -12.61 -6.33
C GLU A 143 1.04 -12.43 -5.68
N PRO A 144 -0.05 -12.89 -6.32
CA PRO A 144 -1.36 -12.92 -5.70
C PRO A 144 -1.38 -13.94 -4.57
N VAL A 145 -2.17 -13.63 -3.52
CA VAL A 145 -2.32 -14.53 -2.36
C VAL A 145 -3.08 -15.78 -2.75
N ASN A 146 -4.13 -15.61 -3.55
CA ASN A 146 -4.98 -16.69 -4.05
C ASN A 146 -5.19 -16.51 -5.54
N VAL A 147 -4.76 -17.46 -6.27
CA VAL A 147 -4.94 -17.49 -7.73
C VAL A 147 -5.92 -18.56 -8.11
#